data_c0ee831e027d6aa70d655d0637a5fa62
#
_entry.id   c0ee831e027d6aa70d655d0637a5fa62
#
_cell.length_a   1.000
_cell.length_b   1.000
_cell.length_c   1.000
_cell.angle_alpha   90.00
_cell.angle_beta   90.00
_cell.angle_gamma   90.00
#
_symmetry.space_group_name_H-M   'P 1'
#
loop_
_entity.id
_entity.type
_entity.pdbx_description
1 polymer ?
#
loop_
_entity_poly.entity_id
_entity_poly.type
_entity_poly.pdbx_seq_one_letter_code
_entity_poly.pdbx_strand_id
1 'polypeptide(L)'
;MVATLGPGILGEARAEPTAKVVLIRNRGVLGDQGRVQTEILQSMLDEAVKTLLGTNSPLEGWRKLFKSSDVVGIKSNTWARLPTPMELEAVIKRRLLDVGVADKNIDIDDRGVLNNPVFLNATALLNVRPLRTHHWAGVGTCLKNYIQFVPNPSAYHDEGCSPLGKIWTYPVVKGKTRLNVLCALTPQFYGRGANFFDRRYVWPYQGLIVGTDPVAVDAVGAHLLQAKRVAFFGEDRALDVPPIHIMVADKTYHLGVSDLNRIELIKLGWGEEVLI
;
A
#
# COMPACT_ATOMS: atom_id res chain seq x y z
N MET A 1 28.44 53.74 -11.60
CA MET A 1 28.20 52.33 -11.92
C MET A 1 27.53 51.69 -10.72
N VAL A 2 26.19 51.51 -10.78
CA VAL A 2 25.41 50.89 -9.70
C VAL A 2 25.16 49.45 -10.12
N ALA A 3 25.71 48.50 -9.38
CA ALA A 3 25.51 47.08 -9.61
C ALA A 3 24.15 46.66 -8.99
N THR A 4 23.20 46.32 -9.82
CA THR A 4 21.93 45.69 -9.41
C THR A 4 22.16 44.21 -9.12
N LEU A 5 22.11 43.84 -7.85
CA LEU A 5 22.02 42.46 -7.43
C LEU A 5 20.62 41.91 -7.80
N GLY A 6 20.57 40.91 -8.68
CA GLY A 6 19.36 40.21 -9.04
C GLY A 6 18.83 39.35 -7.85
N PRO A 7 17.52 39.09 -7.78
CA PRO A 7 16.94 38.32 -6.71
C PRO A 7 17.45 36.84 -6.79
N GLY A 8 18.16 36.45 -5.75
CA GLY A 8 18.55 35.04 -5.56
C GLY A 8 17.29 34.19 -5.45
N ILE A 9 17.21 33.14 -6.26
CA ILE A 9 16.20 32.12 -6.16
C ILE A 9 16.43 31.40 -4.82
N LEU A 10 15.64 31.75 -3.81
CA LEU A 10 15.54 30.96 -2.58
C LEU A 10 14.93 29.62 -2.95
N GLY A 11 15.75 28.56 -3.04
CA GLY A 11 15.27 27.21 -3.14
C GLY A 11 14.38 26.93 -1.93
N GLU A 12 13.13 26.57 -2.15
CA GLU A 12 12.26 26.12 -1.08
C GLU A 12 12.95 24.97 -0.34
N ALA A 13 13.24 25.16 0.94
CA ALA A 13 13.79 24.12 1.79
C ALA A 13 12.78 22.98 1.84
N ARG A 14 13.14 21.81 1.29
CA ARG A 14 12.30 20.60 1.36
C ARG A 14 12.05 20.28 2.83
N ALA A 15 10.78 20.12 3.21
CA ALA A 15 10.43 19.72 4.57
C ALA A 15 11.07 18.36 4.92
N GLU A 16 11.54 18.21 6.16
CA GLU A 16 12.07 16.93 6.63
C GLU A 16 11.03 15.81 6.46
N PRO A 17 11.42 14.63 5.94
CA PRO A 17 10.53 13.49 5.79
C PRO A 17 9.96 13.06 7.14
N THR A 18 8.66 12.87 7.21
CA THR A 18 7.96 12.40 8.41
C THR A 18 7.36 11.00 8.24
N ALA A 19 7.40 10.47 7.03
CA ALA A 19 7.01 9.09 6.72
C ALA A 19 8.06 8.46 5.79
N LYS A 20 8.24 7.14 5.93
CA LYS A 20 9.14 6.34 5.08
C LYS A 20 8.33 5.29 4.32
N VAL A 21 8.58 5.18 3.02
CA VAL A 21 7.99 4.17 2.13
C VAL A 21 9.09 3.53 1.31
N VAL A 22 9.06 2.22 1.18
CA VAL A 22 9.97 1.46 0.32
C VAL A 22 9.23 0.99 -0.92
N LEU A 23 9.72 1.37 -2.08
CA LEU A 23 9.34 0.82 -3.37
C LEU A 23 10.43 -0.15 -3.82
N ILE A 24 10.11 -1.44 -3.90
CA ILE A 24 11.04 -2.44 -4.38
C ILE A 24 10.53 -3.12 -5.63
N ARG A 25 11.42 -3.32 -6.63
CA ARG A 25 11.09 -3.97 -7.90
C ARG A 25 12.09 -5.06 -8.24
N ASN A 26 11.59 -6.14 -8.88
CA ASN A 26 12.46 -7.19 -9.40
C ASN A 26 11.86 -7.74 -10.70
N ARG A 27 12.60 -7.62 -11.82
CA ARG A 27 12.15 -8.07 -13.15
C ARG A 27 11.88 -9.57 -13.25
N GLY A 28 12.41 -10.37 -12.34
CA GLY A 28 12.21 -11.82 -12.30
C GLY A 28 11.03 -12.27 -11.44
N VAL A 29 10.34 -11.36 -10.73
CA VAL A 29 9.24 -11.73 -9.82
C VAL A 29 7.99 -12.27 -10.54
N LEU A 30 7.80 -11.89 -11.79
CA LEU A 30 6.84 -12.49 -12.72
C LEU A 30 7.62 -13.32 -13.74
N GLY A 31 7.55 -14.64 -13.61
CA GLY A 31 8.11 -15.58 -14.57
C GLY A 31 7.21 -15.75 -15.80
N ASP A 32 7.41 -16.85 -16.51
CA ASP A 32 6.64 -17.17 -17.70
C ASP A 32 5.14 -17.11 -17.46
N GLN A 33 4.41 -16.53 -18.40
CA GLN A 33 2.96 -16.34 -18.35
C GLN A 33 2.46 -15.51 -17.15
N GLY A 34 3.33 -14.69 -16.54
CA GLY A 34 3.00 -13.84 -15.40
C GLY A 34 2.88 -14.60 -14.07
N ARG A 35 3.43 -15.81 -13.98
CA ARG A 35 3.43 -16.61 -12.75
C ARG A 35 4.34 -15.96 -11.71
N VAL A 36 3.82 -15.74 -10.51
CA VAL A 36 4.58 -15.15 -9.40
C VAL A 36 5.67 -16.13 -8.92
N GLN A 37 6.90 -15.63 -8.82
CA GLN A 37 8.06 -16.39 -8.32
C GLN A 37 8.18 -16.15 -6.81
N THR A 38 7.72 -17.13 -6.03
CA THR A 38 7.55 -17.01 -4.57
C THR A 38 8.85 -16.64 -3.83
N GLU A 39 9.98 -17.25 -4.19
CA GLU A 39 11.27 -16.99 -3.54
C GLU A 39 11.81 -15.59 -3.84
N ILE A 40 11.58 -15.10 -5.06
CA ILE A 40 11.93 -13.71 -5.43
C ILE A 40 11.03 -12.74 -4.68
N LEU A 41 9.72 -13.01 -4.62
CA LEU A 41 8.76 -12.19 -3.90
C LEU A 41 9.08 -12.14 -2.40
N GLN A 42 9.47 -13.27 -1.80
CA GLN A 42 9.93 -13.33 -0.41
C GLN A 42 11.15 -12.43 -0.20
N SER A 43 12.15 -12.52 -1.09
CA SER A 43 13.37 -11.70 -1.00
C SER A 43 13.04 -10.20 -1.14
N MET A 44 12.12 -9.83 -2.02
CA MET A 44 11.66 -8.45 -2.17
C MET A 44 11.01 -7.94 -0.88
N LEU A 45 10.06 -8.69 -0.33
CA LEU A 45 9.35 -8.29 0.88
C LEU A 45 10.31 -8.18 2.08
N ASP A 46 11.24 -9.10 2.20
CA ASP A 46 12.26 -9.14 3.24
C ASP A 46 13.20 -7.92 3.18
N GLU A 47 13.71 -7.61 2.00
CA GLU A 47 14.57 -6.44 1.81
C GLU A 47 13.82 -5.13 2.05
N ALA A 48 12.55 -5.07 1.64
CA ALA A 48 11.70 -3.90 1.90
C ALA A 48 11.48 -3.68 3.41
N VAL A 49 11.15 -4.72 4.17
CA VAL A 49 10.94 -4.63 5.63
C VAL A 49 12.24 -4.29 6.35
N LYS A 50 13.36 -4.93 5.97
CA LYS A 50 14.69 -4.64 6.51
C LYS A 50 15.05 -3.17 6.33
N THR A 51 14.89 -2.65 5.12
CA THR A 51 15.22 -1.25 4.76
C THR A 51 14.28 -0.27 5.45
N LEU A 52 12.98 -0.55 5.45
CA LEU A 52 11.96 0.29 6.09
C LEU A 52 12.28 0.55 7.56
N LEU A 53 12.74 -0.48 8.27
CA LEU A 53 12.95 -0.45 9.71
C LEU A 53 14.43 -0.24 10.13
N GLY A 54 15.33 -0.14 9.14
CA GLY A 54 16.75 0.06 9.37
C GLY A 54 17.36 -1.06 10.23
N THR A 55 17.05 -2.32 9.88
CA THR A 55 17.56 -3.50 10.62
C THR A 55 18.67 -4.22 9.84
N ASN A 56 19.47 -5.05 10.55
CA ASN A 56 20.55 -5.78 9.91
C ASN A 56 20.08 -7.05 9.19
N SER A 57 18.90 -7.57 9.57
CA SER A 57 18.32 -8.74 8.94
C SER A 57 16.80 -8.59 8.77
N PRO A 58 16.19 -9.29 7.79
CA PRO A 58 14.75 -9.29 7.62
C PRO A 58 13.99 -9.74 8.86
N LEU A 59 14.41 -10.83 9.49
CA LEU A 59 13.74 -11.36 10.69
C LEU A 59 13.80 -10.39 11.87
N GLU A 60 14.85 -9.62 12.01
CA GLU A 60 14.91 -8.53 13.00
C GLU A 60 13.82 -7.48 12.71
N GLY A 61 13.66 -7.09 11.46
CA GLY A 61 12.59 -6.18 11.04
C GLY A 61 11.20 -6.73 11.35
N TRP A 62 10.94 -7.97 11.00
CA TRP A 62 9.66 -8.61 11.29
C TRP A 62 9.41 -8.73 12.82
N ARG A 63 10.43 -9.02 13.67
CA ARG A 63 10.31 -9.03 15.13
C ARG A 63 10.06 -7.66 15.75
N LYS A 64 10.46 -6.55 15.08
CA LYS A 64 10.06 -5.20 15.51
C LYS A 64 8.57 -4.95 15.26
N LEU A 65 8.00 -5.54 14.22
CA LEU A 65 6.60 -5.38 13.87
C LEU A 65 5.67 -6.35 14.61
N PHE A 66 6.10 -7.61 14.78
CA PHE A 66 5.24 -8.66 15.31
C PHE A 66 5.94 -9.46 16.42
N LYS A 67 5.18 -9.78 17.47
CA LYS A 67 5.63 -10.58 18.62
C LYS A 67 5.02 -11.97 18.55
N SER A 68 5.70 -12.96 19.12
CA SER A 68 5.19 -14.35 19.20
C SER A 68 3.85 -14.47 19.93
N SER A 69 3.52 -13.52 20.80
CA SER A 69 2.25 -13.46 21.54
C SER A 69 1.11 -12.79 20.76
N ASP A 70 1.37 -12.25 19.56
CA ASP A 70 0.33 -11.57 18.80
C ASP A 70 -0.71 -12.55 18.22
N VAL A 71 -1.94 -12.01 18.05
CA VAL A 71 -2.97 -12.56 17.21
C VAL A 71 -3.04 -11.66 15.98
N VAL A 72 -2.73 -12.19 14.81
CA VAL A 72 -2.46 -11.41 13.60
C VAL A 72 -3.49 -11.66 12.52
N GLY A 73 -4.28 -10.64 12.20
CA GLY A 73 -5.14 -10.64 11.02
C GLY A 73 -4.41 -10.07 9.79
N ILE A 74 -4.28 -10.87 8.74
CA ILE A 74 -3.78 -10.41 7.43
C ILE A 74 -4.98 -10.01 6.59
N LYS A 75 -5.24 -8.69 6.50
CA LYS A 75 -6.34 -8.16 5.69
C LYS A 75 -5.95 -8.14 4.22
N SER A 76 -6.47 -9.10 3.49
CA SER A 76 -6.23 -9.29 2.05
C SER A 76 -7.32 -8.64 1.17
N ASN A 77 -7.30 -8.92 -0.13
CA ASN A 77 -8.30 -8.50 -1.10
C ASN A 77 -8.55 -9.58 -2.15
N THR A 78 -9.76 -10.13 -2.16
CA THR A 78 -10.16 -11.26 -3.02
C THR A 78 -10.96 -10.85 -4.25
N TRP A 79 -10.86 -9.60 -4.68
CA TRP A 79 -11.58 -9.18 -5.88
C TRP A 79 -11.08 -9.94 -7.12
N ALA A 80 -11.97 -10.76 -7.73
CA ALA A 80 -11.61 -11.79 -8.70
C ALA A 80 -10.85 -11.33 -9.96
N ARG A 81 -10.95 -10.04 -10.34
CA ARG A 81 -10.24 -9.52 -11.54
C ARG A 81 -8.77 -9.20 -11.26
N LEU A 82 -8.46 -8.82 -10.03
CA LEU A 82 -7.11 -8.50 -9.58
C LEU A 82 -7.03 -8.73 -8.06
N PRO A 83 -6.97 -9.99 -7.59
CA PRO A 83 -6.84 -10.33 -6.18
C PRO A 83 -5.40 -10.08 -5.69
N THR A 84 -5.23 -10.05 -4.37
CA THR A 84 -3.90 -10.25 -3.78
C THR A 84 -3.38 -11.62 -4.23
N PRO A 85 -2.15 -11.73 -4.76
CA PRO A 85 -1.56 -13.02 -5.10
C PRO A 85 -1.45 -13.92 -3.85
N MET A 86 -1.85 -15.19 -3.99
CA MET A 86 -1.73 -16.16 -2.89
C MET A 86 -0.28 -16.36 -2.44
N GLU A 87 0.68 -16.20 -3.35
CA GLU A 87 2.10 -16.25 -3.05
C GLU A 87 2.51 -15.12 -2.10
N LEU A 88 1.94 -13.91 -2.25
CA LEU A 88 2.22 -12.79 -1.35
C LEU A 88 1.62 -13.04 0.04
N GLU A 89 0.42 -13.58 0.11
CA GLU A 89 -0.20 -13.99 1.37
C GLU A 89 0.62 -15.08 2.08
N ALA A 90 1.10 -16.07 1.31
CA ALA A 90 1.91 -17.17 1.83
C ALA A 90 3.27 -16.70 2.38
N VAL A 91 3.97 -15.81 1.68
CA VAL A 91 5.27 -15.29 2.15
C VAL A 91 5.12 -14.40 3.38
N ILE A 92 4.03 -13.64 3.49
CA ILE A 92 3.69 -12.87 4.70
C ILE A 92 3.44 -13.83 5.86
N LYS A 93 2.57 -14.84 5.69
CA LYS A 93 2.26 -15.82 6.73
C LYS A 93 3.52 -16.56 7.19
N ARG A 94 4.39 -16.98 6.26
CA ARG A 94 5.68 -17.61 6.57
C ARG A 94 6.50 -16.75 7.54
N ARG A 95 6.63 -15.44 7.29
CA ARG A 95 7.43 -14.55 8.15
C ARG A 95 6.81 -14.36 9.53
N LEU A 96 5.49 -14.36 9.66
CA LEU A 96 4.82 -14.35 10.97
C LEU A 96 5.11 -15.63 11.75
N LEU A 97 5.11 -16.80 11.10
CA LEU A 97 5.51 -18.06 11.71
C LEU A 97 7.00 -18.07 12.12
N ASP A 98 7.89 -17.55 11.26
CA ASP A 98 9.33 -17.47 11.51
C ASP A 98 9.69 -16.56 12.71
N VAL A 99 8.86 -15.57 13.02
CA VAL A 99 9.03 -14.73 14.22
C VAL A 99 8.30 -15.28 15.46
N GLY A 100 7.70 -16.45 15.34
CA GLY A 100 7.15 -17.22 16.45
C GLY A 100 5.66 -17.01 16.71
N VAL A 101 4.92 -16.30 15.85
CA VAL A 101 3.45 -16.23 15.96
C VAL A 101 2.87 -17.63 15.69
N ALA A 102 2.04 -18.15 16.60
CA ALA A 102 1.45 -19.46 16.43
C ALA A 102 0.48 -19.49 15.23
N ASP A 103 0.49 -20.57 14.44
CA ASP A 103 -0.33 -20.68 13.23
C ASP A 103 -1.83 -20.46 13.50
N LYS A 104 -2.36 -20.98 14.61
CA LYS A 104 -3.74 -20.77 15.06
C LYS A 104 -4.10 -19.31 15.36
N ASN A 105 -3.11 -18.45 15.55
CA ASN A 105 -3.26 -17.02 15.81
C ASN A 105 -3.07 -16.17 14.54
N ILE A 106 -2.94 -16.78 13.37
CA ILE A 106 -2.79 -16.09 12.08
C ILE A 106 -3.94 -16.48 11.18
N ASP A 107 -4.66 -15.48 10.65
CA ASP A 107 -5.63 -15.75 9.59
C ASP A 107 -5.59 -14.68 8.51
N ILE A 108 -6.00 -15.07 7.30
CA ILE A 108 -6.04 -14.24 6.10
C ILE A 108 -7.49 -14.13 5.66
N ASP A 109 -8.01 -12.92 5.62
CA ASP A 109 -9.41 -12.71 5.23
C ASP A 109 -9.59 -11.38 4.48
N ASP A 110 -10.64 -11.30 3.66
CA ASP A 110 -11.09 -10.06 3.02
C ASP A 110 -12.45 -9.62 3.57
N ARG A 111 -13.48 -10.41 3.32
CA ARG A 111 -14.88 -10.02 3.56
C ARG A 111 -15.48 -10.59 4.84
N GLY A 112 -14.83 -11.57 5.43
CA GLY A 112 -15.27 -12.25 6.64
C GLY A 112 -14.81 -11.61 7.94
N VAL A 113 -14.01 -10.56 7.91
CA VAL A 113 -13.27 -9.99 9.06
C VAL A 113 -14.15 -9.67 10.29
N LEU A 114 -15.42 -9.35 10.10
CA LEU A 114 -16.36 -9.07 11.20
C LEU A 114 -16.86 -10.32 11.93
N ASN A 115 -16.66 -11.50 11.35
CA ASN A 115 -17.07 -12.80 11.94
C ASN A 115 -15.87 -13.72 12.14
N ASN A 116 -14.67 -13.31 11.78
CA ASN A 116 -13.47 -14.09 11.88
C ASN A 116 -12.87 -13.97 13.29
N PRO A 117 -12.75 -15.08 14.05
CA PRO A 117 -12.27 -15.03 15.44
C PRO A 117 -10.89 -14.44 15.60
N VAL A 118 -9.97 -14.65 14.64
CA VAL A 118 -8.62 -14.07 14.67
C VAL A 118 -8.71 -12.55 14.53
N PHE A 119 -9.50 -12.04 13.60
CA PHE A 119 -9.66 -10.59 13.40
C PHE A 119 -10.36 -9.91 14.57
N LEU A 120 -11.37 -10.56 15.17
CA LEU A 120 -12.08 -10.04 16.34
C LEU A 120 -11.15 -9.91 17.57
N ASN A 121 -10.19 -10.83 17.70
CA ASN A 121 -9.22 -10.85 18.81
C ASN A 121 -7.84 -10.29 18.40
N ALA A 122 -7.71 -9.72 17.21
CA ALA A 122 -6.43 -9.28 16.68
C ALA A 122 -5.75 -8.24 17.59
N THR A 123 -4.49 -8.49 17.93
CA THR A 123 -3.59 -7.54 18.59
C THR A 123 -2.72 -6.80 17.58
N ALA A 124 -2.56 -7.37 16.39
CA ALA A 124 -1.85 -6.79 15.26
C ALA A 124 -2.59 -7.08 13.95
N LEU A 125 -2.51 -6.14 13.01
CA LEU A 125 -3.03 -6.27 11.66
C LEU A 125 -1.92 -6.01 10.65
N LEU A 126 -1.93 -6.78 9.56
CA LEU A 126 -1.16 -6.54 8.36
C LEU A 126 -2.13 -6.31 7.21
N ASN A 127 -1.92 -5.24 6.46
CA ASN A 127 -2.80 -4.84 5.37
C ASN A 127 -2.10 -5.10 4.04
N VAL A 128 -2.69 -5.94 3.19
CA VAL A 128 -2.14 -6.24 1.87
C VAL A 128 -3.23 -6.12 0.80
N ARG A 129 -2.91 -5.41 -0.29
CA ARG A 129 -3.86 -5.17 -1.37
C ARG A 129 -3.19 -4.90 -2.71
N PRO A 130 -3.79 -5.32 -3.85
CA PRO A 130 -3.36 -4.90 -5.17
C PRO A 130 -3.56 -3.41 -5.40
N LEU A 131 -2.59 -2.77 -6.03
CA LEU A 131 -2.68 -1.38 -6.48
C LEU A 131 -3.53 -1.29 -7.74
N ARG A 132 -4.62 -0.53 -7.70
CA ARG A 132 -5.51 -0.34 -8.85
C ARG A 132 -6.36 0.91 -8.75
N THR A 133 -6.96 1.32 -9.88
CA THR A 133 -8.04 2.30 -9.90
C THR A 133 -9.32 1.76 -9.25
N HIS A 134 -10.20 2.66 -8.82
CA HIS A 134 -11.48 2.32 -8.19
C HIS A 134 -12.54 3.37 -8.51
N HIS A 135 -13.75 2.93 -8.91
CA HIS A 135 -14.80 3.81 -9.42
C HIS A 135 -15.41 4.77 -8.37
N TRP A 136 -15.36 4.45 -7.07
CA TRP A 136 -15.86 5.32 -6.01
C TRP A 136 -14.75 6.09 -5.29
N ALA A 137 -13.56 5.55 -5.24
CA ALA A 137 -12.46 6.10 -4.44
C ALA A 137 -11.32 6.65 -5.31
N GLY A 138 -11.46 6.63 -6.64
CA GLY A 138 -10.36 6.92 -7.57
C GLY A 138 -9.32 5.80 -7.60
N VAL A 139 -8.74 5.46 -6.45
CA VAL A 139 -7.80 4.35 -6.30
C VAL A 139 -8.25 3.34 -5.25
N GLY A 140 -7.92 2.08 -5.47
CA GLY A 140 -8.12 0.99 -4.51
C GLY A 140 -6.79 0.62 -3.87
N THR A 141 -6.54 1.14 -2.68
CA THR A 141 -5.29 1.09 -1.95
C THR A 141 -5.50 0.67 -0.49
N CYS A 142 -4.53 0.79 0.38
CA CYS A 142 -4.55 0.29 1.76
C CYS A 142 -5.69 0.88 2.60
N LEU A 143 -5.93 2.20 2.52
CA LEU A 143 -7.04 2.84 3.25
C LEU A 143 -8.39 2.24 2.88
N LYS A 144 -8.62 2.05 1.56
CA LYS A 144 -9.87 1.47 1.04
C LYS A 144 -10.05 0.00 1.42
N ASN A 145 -8.97 -0.74 1.68
CA ASN A 145 -9.04 -2.16 2.01
C ASN A 145 -9.80 -2.43 3.32
N TYR A 146 -9.76 -1.49 4.25
CA TYR A 146 -10.37 -1.62 5.58
C TYR A 146 -11.87 -1.32 5.60
N ILE A 147 -12.49 -1.04 4.46
CA ILE A 147 -13.94 -0.84 4.39
C ILE A 147 -14.75 -2.08 4.86
N GLN A 148 -14.11 -3.25 4.88
CA GLN A 148 -14.74 -4.48 5.36
C GLN A 148 -14.80 -4.61 6.90
N PHE A 149 -14.16 -3.68 7.64
CA PHE A 149 -14.25 -3.62 9.11
C PHE A 149 -15.51 -2.90 9.61
N VAL A 150 -16.46 -2.58 8.74
CA VAL A 150 -17.73 -1.97 9.11
C VAL A 150 -18.91 -2.79 8.60
N PRO A 151 -20.01 -2.86 9.36
CA PRO A 151 -21.21 -3.64 8.97
C PRO A 151 -21.89 -3.10 7.71
N ASN A 152 -21.79 -1.79 7.45
CA ASN A 152 -22.36 -1.13 6.28
C ASN A 152 -21.28 -0.41 5.46
N PRO A 153 -20.55 -1.12 4.57
CA PRO A 153 -19.52 -0.50 3.74
C PRO A 153 -20.05 0.60 2.81
N SER A 154 -21.33 0.54 2.39
CA SER A 154 -21.90 1.53 1.47
C SER A 154 -21.94 2.95 2.05
N ALA A 155 -22.07 3.09 3.38
CA ALA A 155 -22.03 4.38 4.07
C ALA A 155 -20.67 5.11 3.97
N TYR A 156 -19.65 4.48 3.43
CA TYR A 156 -18.28 5.03 3.26
C TYR A 156 -17.90 5.26 1.80
N HIS A 157 -18.88 5.26 0.89
CA HIS A 157 -18.64 5.48 -0.55
C HIS A 157 -18.92 6.91 -1.00
N ASP A 158 -19.60 7.71 -0.19
CA ASP A 158 -19.95 9.08 -0.52
C ASP A 158 -18.69 9.97 -0.66
N GLU A 159 -18.82 11.04 -1.44
CA GLU A 159 -17.78 12.06 -1.62
C GLU A 159 -16.39 11.49 -1.94
N GLY A 160 -16.31 10.59 -2.92
CA GLY A 160 -15.02 9.97 -3.27
C GLY A 160 -14.44 9.09 -2.16
N CYS A 161 -15.28 8.51 -1.32
CA CYS A 161 -14.90 7.73 -0.16
C CYS A 161 -14.14 8.56 0.91
N SER A 162 -14.39 9.84 1.01
CA SER A 162 -13.73 10.73 1.98
C SER A 162 -13.77 10.20 3.43
N PRO A 163 -14.86 9.55 3.93
CA PRO A 163 -14.92 9.10 5.33
C PRO A 163 -14.14 7.81 5.62
N LEU A 164 -13.38 7.24 4.68
CA LEU A 164 -12.63 5.99 4.91
C LEU A 164 -11.67 6.06 6.11
N GLY A 165 -11.06 7.23 6.35
CA GLY A 165 -10.17 7.43 7.49
C GLY A 165 -10.85 7.18 8.84
N LYS A 166 -12.16 7.39 8.95
CA LYS A 166 -12.94 7.11 10.17
C LYS A 166 -12.84 5.64 10.60
N ILE A 167 -12.78 4.71 9.65
CA ILE A 167 -12.71 3.27 9.96
C ILE A 167 -11.43 2.94 10.74
N TRP A 168 -10.33 3.62 10.44
CA TRP A 168 -9.06 3.42 11.10
C TRP A 168 -9.03 3.92 12.56
N THR A 169 -10.05 4.68 12.97
CA THR A 169 -10.19 5.13 14.36
C THR A 169 -11.00 4.17 15.24
N TYR A 170 -11.64 3.15 14.66
CA TYR A 170 -12.43 2.17 15.41
C TYR A 170 -11.57 1.18 16.19
N PRO A 171 -12.01 0.73 17.38
CA PRO A 171 -11.20 -0.13 18.27
C PRO A 171 -10.70 -1.43 17.60
N VAL A 172 -11.45 -1.95 16.61
CA VAL A 172 -11.07 -3.17 15.88
C VAL A 172 -9.81 -2.95 15.03
N VAL A 173 -9.51 -1.71 14.62
CA VAL A 173 -8.38 -1.34 13.75
C VAL A 173 -7.36 -0.46 14.45
N LYS A 174 -7.83 0.50 15.27
CA LYS A 174 -7.02 1.58 15.82
C LYS A 174 -5.75 1.08 16.51
N GLY A 175 -4.59 1.53 16.00
CA GLY A 175 -3.27 1.21 16.57
C GLY A 175 -2.79 -0.23 16.34
N LYS A 176 -3.55 -1.04 15.58
CA LYS A 176 -3.20 -2.46 15.36
C LYS A 176 -2.49 -2.71 14.03
N THR A 177 -2.66 -1.86 13.02
CA THR A 177 -1.99 -2.04 11.72
C THR A 177 -0.52 -1.71 11.84
N ARG A 178 0.34 -2.70 11.58
CA ARG A 178 1.79 -2.58 11.74
C ARG A 178 2.55 -2.53 10.43
N LEU A 179 1.96 -3.06 9.36
CA LEU A 179 2.56 -3.05 8.02
C LEU A 179 1.47 -2.92 6.97
N ASN A 180 1.73 -2.09 5.96
CA ASN A 180 0.93 -1.95 4.76
C ASN A 180 1.77 -2.37 3.57
N VAL A 181 1.26 -3.30 2.77
CA VAL A 181 1.89 -3.81 1.55
C VAL A 181 0.95 -3.58 0.38
N LEU A 182 1.28 -2.62 -0.46
CA LEU A 182 0.55 -2.36 -1.68
C LEU A 182 1.21 -3.15 -2.82
N CYS A 183 0.52 -4.19 -3.28
CA CYS A 183 1.01 -5.08 -4.32
C CYS A 183 0.92 -4.40 -5.68
N ALA A 184 2.06 -3.99 -6.21
CA ALA A 184 2.22 -3.40 -7.53
C ALA A 184 2.91 -4.38 -8.51
N LEU A 185 2.66 -5.69 -8.40
CA LEU A 185 3.18 -6.66 -9.38
C LEU A 185 2.56 -6.42 -10.76
N THR A 186 1.23 -6.31 -10.80
CA THR A 186 0.45 -6.05 -12.01
C THR A 186 -0.65 -5.02 -11.75
N PRO A 187 -0.30 -3.75 -11.45
CA PRO A 187 -1.31 -2.76 -11.11
C PRO A 187 -2.17 -2.36 -12.30
N GLN A 188 -3.39 -1.88 -12.02
CA GLN A 188 -4.28 -1.27 -13.00
C GLN A 188 -4.24 0.25 -12.86
N PHE A 189 -3.78 0.96 -13.89
CA PHE A 189 -3.52 2.40 -13.83
C PHE A 189 -4.66 3.29 -14.35
N TYR A 190 -5.65 2.71 -15.06
CA TYR A 190 -6.78 3.44 -15.62
C TYR A 190 -8.04 2.57 -15.68
N GLY A 191 -9.21 3.19 -15.92
CA GLY A 191 -10.52 2.53 -15.93
C GLY A 191 -11.19 2.53 -14.55
N ARG A 192 -12.43 2.06 -14.50
CA ARG A 192 -13.27 2.12 -13.29
C ARG A 192 -12.99 1.02 -12.25
N GLY A 193 -11.91 0.28 -12.41
CA GLY A 193 -11.57 -0.79 -11.47
C GLY A 193 -12.62 -1.91 -11.45
N ALA A 194 -13.39 -2.01 -10.36
CA ALA A 194 -14.28 -3.15 -10.13
C ALA A 194 -15.36 -3.36 -11.21
N ASN A 195 -15.97 -2.30 -11.71
CA ASN A 195 -17.12 -2.42 -12.62
C ASN A 195 -16.71 -2.53 -14.09
N PHE A 196 -15.64 -1.86 -14.49
CA PHE A 196 -15.18 -1.80 -15.87
C PHE A 196 -13.69 -2.13 -15.92
N PHE A 197 -13.37 -3.36 -15.55
CA PHE A 197 -12.00 -3.87 -15.64
C PHE A 197 -11.58 -4.06 -17.09
N ASP A 198 -10.46 -3.44 -17.45
CA ASP A 198 -9.87 -3.59 -18.77
C ASP A 198 -8.40 -3.96 -18.64
N ARG A 199 -8.04 -5.12 -19.19
CA ARG A 199 -6.66 -5.66 -19.14
C ARG A 199 -5.65 -4.78 -19.88
N ARG A 200 -6.06 -3.92 -20.81
CA ARG A 200 -5.17 -2.98 -21.50
C ARG A 200 -4.50 -1.99 -20.54
N TYR A 201 -5.14 -1.75 -19.40
CA TYR A 201 -4.64 -0.83 -18.36
C TYR A 201 -3.97 -1.54 -17.18
N VAL A 202 -3.67 -2.81 -17.33
CA VAL A 202 -2.87 -3.57 -16.37
C VAL A 202 -1.48 -3.77 -16.95
N TRP A 203 -0.42 -3.48 -16.17
CA TRP A 203 0.94 -3.66 -16.67
C TRP A 203 1.84 -4.38 -15.65
N PRO A 204 2.85 -5.13 -16.13
CA PRO A 204 3.78 -5.85 -15.25
C PRO A 204 4.81 -4.88 -14.64
N TYR A 205 4.42 -4.15 -13.60
CA TYR A 205 5.32 -3.24 -12.90
C TYR A 205 6.32 -3.97 -12.01
N GLN A 206 5.95 -5.16 -11.53
CA GLN A 206 6.84 -6.08 -10.81
C GLN A 206 7.40 -5.48 -9.51
N GLY A 207 6.56 -4.77 -8.75
CA GLY A 207 6.94 -4.06 -7.55
C GLY A 207 6.04 -4.31 -6.34
N LEU A 208 6.57 -3.94 -5.17
CA LEU A 208 5.84 -3.78 -3.91
C LEU A 208 6.09 -2.37 -3.38
N ILE A 209 5.05 -1.75 -2.79
CA ILE A 209 5.16 -0.49 -2.03
C ILE A 209 4.84 -0.83 -0.57
N VAL A 210 5.81 -0.61 0.33
CA VAL A 210 5.76 -1.11 1.70
C VAL A 210 6.01 0.04 2.69
N GLY A 211 5.18 0.14 3.72
CA GLY A 211 5.32 1.16 4.75
C GLY A 211 4.49 0.88 6.00
N THR A 212 4.81 1.56 7.09
CA THR A 212 4.00 1.52 8.33
C THR A 212 2.88 2.57 8.31
N ASP A 213 3.05 3.65 7.55
CA ASP A 213 2.06 4.71 7.37
C ASP A 213 1.14 4.37 6.17
N PRO A 214 -0.16 4.08 6.40
CA PRO A 214 -1.08 3.71 5.32
C PRO A 214 -1.35 4.86 4.35
N VAL A 215 -1.32 6.10 4.82
CA VAL A 215 -1.59 7.29 3.99
C VAL A 215 -0.42 7.54 3.05
N ALA A 216 0.82 7.44 3.56
CA ALA A 216 2.02 7.58 2.74
C ALA A 216 2.15 6.49 1.67
N VAL A 217 1.83 5.23 2.02
CA VAL A 217 1.80 4.11 1.07
C VAL A 217 0.77 4.37 -0.03
N ASP A 218 -0.42 4.85 0.33
CA ASP A 218 -1.49 5.16 -0.62
C ASP A 218 -1.17 6.36 -1.50
N ALA A 219 -0.53 7.41 -0.95
CA ALA A 219 -0.07 8.58 -1.71
C ALA A 219 0.96 8.20 -2.76
N VAL A 220 1.96 7.38 -2.39
CA VAL A 220 2.97 6.84 -3.33
C VAL A 220 2.31 5.96 -4.39
N GLY A 221 1.37 5.09 -4.01
CA GLY A 221 0.63 4.25 -4.95
C GLY A 221 -0.21 5.05 -5.95
N ALA A 222 -0.90 6.10 -5.49
CA ALA A 222 -1.69 6.99 -6.35
C ALA A 222 -0.78 7.77 -7.32
N HIS A 223 0.38 8.24 -6.86
CA HIS A 223 1.38 8.91 -7.68
C HIS A 223 1.95 7.98 -8.77
N LEU A 224 2.24 6.72 -8.43
CA LEU A 224 2.68 5.72 -9.42
C LEU A 224 1.63 5.50 -10.52
N LEU A 225 0.35 5.37 -10.16
CA LEU A 225 -0.72 5.23 -11.15
C LEU A 225 -0.84 6.48 -12.03
N GLN A 226 -0.69 7.67 -11.48
CA GLN A 226 -0.68 8.93 -12.21
C GLN A 226 0.49 8.99 -13.19
N ALA A 227 1.71 8.71 -12.73
CA ALA A 227 2.90 8.68 -13.57
C ALA A 227 2.74 7.68 -14.74
N LYS A 228 2.13 6.50 -14.50
CA LYS A 228 1.85 5.54 -15.57
C LYS A 228 0.83 6.06 -16.56
N ARG A 229 -0.20 6.79 -16.14
CA ARG A 229 -1.17 7.43 -17.07
C ARG A 229 -0.48 8.45 -17.96
N VAL A 230 0.36 9.31 -17.40
CA VAL A 230 1.15 10.28 -18.17
C VAL A 230 2.03 9.58 -19.19
N ALA A 231 2.78 8.55 -18.76
CA ALA A 231 3.66 7.79 -19.65
C ALA A 231 2.90 7.06 -20.78
N PHE A 232 1.66 6.63 -20.51
CA PHE A 232 0.86 5.85 -21.47
C PHE A 232 0.06 6.74 -22.43
N PHE A 233 -0.53 7.85 -21.96
CA PHE A 233 -1.42 8.72 -22.76
C PHE A 233 -0.71 9.98 -23.29
N GLY A 234 0.49 10.30 -22.81
CA GLY A 234 1.16 11.58 -23.06
C GLY A 234 0.65 12.75 -22.21
N GLU A 235 -0.36 12.50 -21.37
CA GLU A 235 -1.01 13.48 -20.48
C GLU A 235 -1.54 12.77 -19.21
N ASP A 236 -1.77 13.49 -18.12
CA ASP A 236 -2.49 12.95 -16.96
C ASP A 236 -4.00 12.90 -17.26
N ARG A 237 -4.43 11.80 -17.86
CA ARG A 237 -5.85 11.53 -18.05
C ARG A 237 -6.51 11.29 -16.70
N ALA A 238 -7.30 12.24 -16.23
CA ALA A 238 -7.95 12.22 -14.94
C ALA A 238 -8.76 10.93 -14.70
N LEU A 239 -8.82 10.48 -13.46
CA LEU A 239 -9.75 9.44 -13.02
C LEU A 239 -11.17 10.05 -12.91
N ASP A 240 -12.21 9.21 -13.05
CA ASP A 240 -13.61 9.66 -12.89
C ASP A 240 -13.86 10.27 -11.50
N VAL A 241 -13.13 9.77 -10.48
CA VAL A 241 -13.17 10.25 -9.10
C VAL A 241 -11.75 10.48 -8.61
N PRO A 242 -11.40 11.66 -8.12
CA PRO A 242 -10.10 11.90 -7.50
C PRO A 242 -9.97 11.16 -6.17
N PRO A 243 -8.77 10.67 -5.79
CA PRO A 243 -8.55 9.89 -4.56
C PRO A 243 -8.45 10.79 -3.32
N ILE A 244 -9.47 11.62 -3.08
CA ILE A 244 -9.49 12.61 -1.99
C ILE A 244 -9.41 12.00 -0.60
N HIS A 245 -9.84 10.75 -0.44
CA HIS A 245 -9.79 10.03 0.84
C HIS A 245 -8.38 9.92 1.43
N ILE A 246 -7.33 9.98 0.59
CA ILE A 246 -5.92 9.96 1.04
C ILE A 246 -5.61 11.25 1.79
N MET A 247 -5.93 12.41 1.19
CA MET A 247 -5.74 13.72 1.83
C MET A 247 -6.62 13.87 3.08
N VAL A 248 -7.87 13.40 3.02
CA VAL A 248 -8.79 13.47 4.18
C VAL A 248 -8.28 12.59 5.33
N ALA A 249 -7.70 11.41 5.05
CA ALA A 249 -7.08 10.56 6.06
C ALA A 249 -5.92 11.25 6.78
N ASP A 250 -5.12 12.05 6.08
CA ASP A 250 -4.06 12.90 6.67
C ASP A 250 -4.69 14.06 7.47
N LYS A 251 -5.42 14.95 6.79
CA LYS A 251 -5.80 16.26 7.34
C LYS A 251 -6.90 16.19 8.40
N THR A 252 -7.83 15.24 8.27
CA THR A 252 -8.99 15.12 9.16
C THR A 252 -8.81 14.06 10.24
N TYR A 253 -8.23 12.92 9.86
CA TYR A 253 -8.11 11.76 10.77
C TYR A 253 -6.71 11.57 11.34
N HIS A 254 -5.72 12.33 10.87
CA HIS A 254 -4.32 12.31 11.34
C HIS A 254 -3.69 10.90 11.33
N LEU A 255 -3.98 10.12 10.27
CA LEU A 255 -3.55 8.73 10.15
C LEU A 255 -2.16 8.57 9.53
N GLY A 256 -1.60 9.63 8.96
CA GLY A 256 -0.31 9.60 8.30
C GLY A 256 -0.11 10.79 7.36
N VAL A 257 0.79 10.67 6.41
CA VAL A 257 1.30 11.76 5.56
C VAL A 257 0.88 11.58 4.11
N SER A 258 0.09 12.51 3.57
CA SER A 258 -0.32 12.52 2.15
C SER A 258 0.58 13.36 1.24
N ASP A 259 1.38 14.27 1.81
CA ASP A 259 2.29 15.14 1.07
C ASP A 259 3.54 14.37 0.66
N LEU A 260 3.72 14.16 -0.65
CA LEU A 260 4.87 13.43 -1.21
C LEU A 260 6.22 14.09 -0.86
N ASN A 261 6.27 15.41 -0.61
CA ASN A 261 7.50 16.09 -0.22
C ASN A 261 7.94 15.74 1.21
N ARG A 262 7.03 15.20 2.01
CA ARG A 262 7.27 14.75 3.38
C ARG A 262 7.39 13.23 3.51
N ILE A 263 7.47 12.52 2.38
CA ILE A 263 7.66 11.07 2.32
C ILE A 263 9.07 10.77 1.82
N GLU A 264 9.86 10.07 2.63
CA GLU A 264 11.11 9.46 2.19
C GLU A 264 10.77 8.20 1.37
N LEU A 265 10.83 8.32 0.03
CA LEU A 265 10.64 7.19 -0.86
C LEU A 265 11.99 6.54 -1.18
N ILE A 266 12.22 5.35 -0.60
CA ILE A 266 13.41 4.54 -0.87
C ILE A 266 13.11 3.57 -2.01
N LYS A 267 13.89 3.63 -3.09
CA LYS A 267 13.74 2.77 -4.26
C LYS A 267 14.81 1.69 -4.26
N LEU A 268 14.39 0.44 -4.41
CA LEU A 268 15.27 -0.73 -4.38
C LEU A 268 15.08 -1.63 -5.62
N GLY A 269 16.14 -2.34 -5.96
CA GLY A 269 16.13 -3.36 -7.01
C GLY A 269 16.12 -2.78 -8.43
N TRP A 270 15.23 -3.29 -9.29
CA TRP A 270 15.23 -2.95 -10.72
C TRP A 270 14.72 -1.52 -10.96
N GLY A 271 15.59 -0.66 -11.52
CA GLY A 271 15.35 0.78 -11.69
C GLY A 271 14.78 1.22 -13.03
N GLU A 272 14.78 0.35 -14.08
CA GLU A 272 14.23 0.73 -15.37
C GLU A 272 12.72 1.01 -15.28
N GLU A 273 12.26 2.11 -15.91
CA GLU A 273 10.85 2.52 -15.90
C GLU A 273 10.23 2.58 -14.50
N VAL A 274 10.98 3.00 -13.50
CA VAL A 274 10.48 3.11 -12.12
C VAL A 274 9.35 4.14 -11.98
N LEU A 275 9.27 5.10 -12.88
CA LEU A 275 8.25 6.13 -13.08
C LEU A 275 8.19 7.22 -12.00
N ILE A 276 8.46 6.93 -10.76
CA ILE A 276 8.39 7.87 -9.62
C ILE A 276 9.67 7.88 -8.79
#